data_a1d54bc927b03c2e9f3c31e323e12587
#
_entry.id   a1d54bc927b03c2e9f3c31e323e12587
#
_cell.length_a   1.000
_cell.length_b   1.000
_cell.length_c   1.000
_cell.angle_alpha   90.00
_cell.angle_beta   90.00
_cell.angle_gamma   90.00
#
_symmetry.space_group_name_H-M   'P 1'
#
loop_
_entity.id
_entity.type
_entity.pdbx_description
1 polymer ?
#
loop_
_entity_poly.entity_id
_entity_poly.type
_entity_poly.pdbx_seq_one_letter_code
_entity_poly.pdbx_strand_id
1 'polypeptide(L)'
;MATLALHTGLEDARAHSGYSPVDFTAHEEGTAETDAAIMLRLKAGDVASFDFLINKYRKPIVHFMFRMVHNQAVAEELAQEVFLRVYRSRETYRAEARFSTWLYRIATNLGVNYARDTRQERTASTVYLDEPDTETGIMHDVADATPSAEQKILRRERMAAIREHVMALPERQRMAVLMHKYEEMDYRQIGDVLKLSESATKSLLFRAYQTLREKLKDFV
;
A
#
# COMPACT_ATOMS: atom_id res chain seq x y z
N MET A 1 -11.43 21.17 14.94
CA MET A 1 -10.13 21.75 14.51
C MET A 1 -8.94 20.76 14.58
N ALA A 2 -8.99 19.67 15.34
CA ALA A 2 -7.87 18.72 15.51
C ALA A 2 -7.72 17.68 14.38
N THR A 3 -8.64 17.61 13.43
CA THR A 3 -8.59 16.66 12.29
C THR A 3 -7.62 17.09 11.20
N LEU A 4 -7.30 18.41 11.14
CA LEU A 4 -6.45 18.98 10.08
C LEU A 4 -4.95 18.67 10.30
N ALA A 5 -4.48 18.61 11.53
CA ALA A 5 -3.05 18.47 11.84
C ALA A 5 -2.46 17.10 11.54
N LEU A 6 -3.25 16.02 11.68
CA LEU A 6 -2.80 14.68 11.25
C LEU A 6 -2.82 14.50 9.73
N HIS A 7 -3.68 15.27 9.06
CA HIS A 7 -3.72 15.28 7.62
C HIS A 7 -2.41 15.84 7.04
N THR A 8 -1.88 16.91 7.61
CA THR A 8 -0.62 17.54 7.18
C THR A 8 0.62 16.67 7.43
N GLY A 9 0.72 15.99 8.56
CA GLY A 9 1.90 15.15 8.88
C GLY A 9 1.99 13.88 8.00
N LEU A 10 0.84 13.35 7.59
CA LEU A 10 0.78 12.21 6.67
C LEU A 10 0.80 12.65 5.20
N GLU A 11 0.46 13.89 4.87
CA GLU A 11 0.61 14.47 3.54
C GLU A 11 2.07 14.76 3.20
N ASP A 12 2.87 15.19 4.16
CA ASP A 12 4.32 15.32 3.98
C ASP A 12 4.99 13.98 3.65
N ALA A 13 4.47 12.84 4.19
CA ALA A 13 4.93 11.51 3.83
C ALA A 13 4.62 11.15 2.36
N ARG A 14 3.59 11.77 1.78
CA ARG A 14 3.15 11.56 0.40
C ARG A 14 4.00 12.35 -0.59
N ALA A 15 4.33 13.60 -0.28
CA ALA A 15 5.05 14.52 -1.16
C ALA A 15 6.49 14.07 -1.47
N HIS A 16 7.04 13.10 -0.72
CA HIS A 16 8.46 12.76 -0.76
C HIS A 16 8.76 11.32 -1.11
N SER A 17 7.72 10.51 -1.40
CA SER A 17 7.96 9.12 -1.79
C SER A 17 8.24 8.96 -3.29
N GLY A 18 8.22 10.06 -4.09
CA GLY A 18 8.38 10.01 -5.54
C GLY A 18 7.32 9.12 -6.24
N TYR A 19 6.32 8.68 -5.48
CA TYR A 19 5.22 7.86 -5.94
C TYR A 19 4.05 8.79 -6.29
N SER A 20 3.80 8.98 -7.57
CA SER A 20 2.49 9.44 -8.01
C SER A 20 1.54 8.27 -7.85
N PRO A 21 0.51 8.39 -7.01
CA PRO A 21 -0.53 7.37 -6.96
C PRO A 21 -1.06 7.15 -8.36
N VAL A 22 -1.32 5.91 -8.72
CA VAL A 22 -2.07 5.65 -9.95
C VAL A 22 -3.45 6.25 -9.70
N ASP A 23 -3.78 7.31 -10.41
CA ASP A 23 -5.09 7.96 -10.32
C ASP A 23 -6.15 6.97 -10.80
N PHE A 24 -6.79 6.32 -9.85
CA PHE A 24 -7.86 5.35 -10.12
C PHE A 24 -9.18 6.02 -10.51
N THR A 25 -9.25 7.36 -10.40
CA THR A 25 -10.50 8.10 -10.66
C THR A 25 -10.51 8.88 -11.98
N ALA A 26 -9.32 9.19 -12.54
CA ALA A 26 -9.19 10.19 -13.58
C ALA A 26 -9.29 9.69 -15.03
N HIS A 27 -9.46 8.39 -15.32
CA HIS A 27 -9.38 7.89 -16.69
C HIS A 27 -10.51 6.94 -17.12
N GLU A 28 -11.75 7.17 -16.72
CA GLU A 28 -12.88 6.40 -17.30
C GLU A 28 -13.80 7.23 -18.22
N GLU A 29 -13.47 8.49 -18.53
CA GLU A 29 -14.23 9.28 -19.49
C GLU A 29 -13.38 9.60 -20.73
N GLY A 30 -13.27 8.64 -21.63
CA GLY A 30 -12.72 8.87 -22.97
C GLY A 30 -11.95 7.68 -23.52
N THR A 31 -12.59 6.79 -24.25
CA THR A 31 -12.03 5.79 -25.21
C THR A 31 -10.87 4.87 -24.75
N ALA A 32 -10.33 4.99 -23.54
CA ALA A 32 -9.33 4.08 -23.02
C ALA A 32 -10.02 2.80 -22.47
N GLU A 33 -9.56 1.67 -22.93
CA GLU A 33 -10.04 0.36 -22.48
C GLU A 33 -9.82 0.20 -20.97
N THR A 34 -10.85 -0.23 -20.23
CA THR A 34 -10.73 -0.40 -18.77
C THR A 34 -9.79 -1.57 -18.42
N ASP A 35 -9.12 -1.51 -17.27
CA ASP A 35 -8.25 -2.63 -16.82
C ASP A 35 -9.02 -3.94 -16.65
N ALA A 36 -10.33 -3.86 -16.36
CA ALA A 36 -11.20 -5.02 -16.33
C ALA A 36 -11.38 -5.63 -17.72
N ALA A 37 -11.52 -4.81 -18.76
CA ALA A 37 -11.60 -5.27 -20.15
C ALA A 37 -10.28 -5.88 -20.61
N ILE A 38 -9.14 -5.26 -20.27
CA ILE A 38 -7.81 -5.80 -20.53
C ILE A 38 -7.63 -7.18 -19.86
N MET A 39 -8.09 -7.33 -18.62
CA MET A 39 -8.05 -8.63 -17.92
C MET A 39 -8.96 -9.67 -18.58
N LEU A 40 -10.10 -9.28 -19.17
CA LEU A 40 -10.95 -10.18 -19.96
C LEU A 40 -10.30 -10.59 -21.27
N ARG A 41 -9.50 -9.72 -21.91
CA ARG A 41 -8.69 -10.09 -23.08
C ARG A 41 -7.61 -11.12 -22.73
N LEU A 42 -6.94 -10.94 -21.57
CA LEU A 42 -6.00 -11.94 -21.06
C LEU A 42 -6.70 -13.30 -20.86
N LYS A 43 -7.90 -13.30 -20.30
CA LYS A 43 -8.72 -14.52 -20.17
C LYS A 43 -9.06 -15.14 -21.53
N ALA A 44 -9.24 -14.33 -22.58
CA ALA A 44 -9.46 -14.78 -23.94
C ALA A 44 -8.17 -15.25 -24.66
N GLY A 45 -7.00 -15.19 -24.01
CA GLY A 45 -5.73 -15.69 -24.53
C GLY A 45 -4.76 -14.60 -25.03
N ASP A 46 -5.12 -13.32 -24.94
CA ASP A 46 -4.22 -12.22 -25.30
C ASP A 46 -3.18 -11.97 -24.19
N VAL A 47 -2.01 -12.61 -24.35
CA VAL A 47 -0.91 -12.52 -23.38
C VAL A 47 -0.34 -11.09 -23.29
N ALA A 48 -0.38 -10.28 -24.37
CA ALA A 48 0.10 -8.90 -24.34
C ALA A 48 -0.69 -8.03 -23.34
N SER A 49 -1.95 -8.36 -23.11
CA SER A 49 -2.77 -7.75 -22.05
C SER A 49 -2.19 -7.96 -20.66
N PHE A 50 -1.49 -9.07 -20.40
CA PHE A 50 -0.85 -9.31 -19.10
C PHE A 50 0.36 -8.41 -18.90
N ASP A 51 1.19 -8.24 -19.94
CA ASP A 51 2.35 -7.35 -19.88
C ASP A 51 1.92 -5.90 -19.59
N PHE A 52 0.82 -5.45 -20.19
CA PHE A 52 0.24 -4.14 -19.90
C PHE A 52 -0.14 -3.99 -18.42
N LEU A 53 -0.86 -4.95 -17.86
CA LEU A 53 -1.26 -4.93 -16.45
C LEU A 53 -0.05 -4.98 -15.50
N ILE A 54 0.96 -5.80 -15.81
CA ILE A 54 2.21 -5.84 -15.04
C ILE A 54 2.89 -4.47 -15.06
N ASN A 55 3.10 -3.89 -16.24
CA ASN A 55 3.78 -2.61 -16.38
C ASN A 55 3.07 -1.49 -15.61
N LYS A 56 1.73 -1.49 -15.63
CA LYS A 56 0.91 -0.51 -14.92
C LYS A 56 0.98 -0.67 -13.40
N TYR A 57 0.90 -1.91 -12.91
CA TYR A 57 0.67 -2.18 -11.49
C TYR A 57 1.90 -2.67 -10.71
N ARG A 58 3.01 -3.02 -11.38
CA ARG A 58 4.19 -3.57 -10.71
C ARG A 58 4.73 -2.65 -9.62
N LYS A 59 5.00 -1.38 -9.95
CA LYS A 59 5.53 -0.41 -8.99
C LYS A 59 4.57 -0.17 -7.81
N PRO A 60 3.29 0.14 -8.04
CA PRO A 60 2.29 0.24 -6.97
C PRO A 60 2.27 -0.97 -6.03
N ILE A 61 2.21 -2.18 -6.59
CA ILE A 61 2.13 -3.41 -5.78
C ILE A 61 3.41 -3.66 -4.99
N VAL A 62 4.61 -3.46 -5.57
CA VAL A 62 5.89 -3.57 -4.83
C VAL A 62 5.91 -2.58 -3.67
N HIS A 63 5.52 -1.32 -3.90
CA HIS A 63 5.48 -0.31 -2.83
C HIS A 63 4.44 -0.66 -1.75
N PHE A 64 3.28 -1.16 -2.14
CA PHE A 64 2.26 -1.60 -1.18
C PHE A 64 2.79 -2.76 -0.32
N MET A 65 3.41 -3.77 -0.94
CA MET A 65 4.03 -4.88 -0.23
C MET A 65 5.15 -4.41 0.69
N PHE A 66 6.03 -3.52 0.21
CA PHE A 66 7.09 -2.97 1.05
C PHE A 66 6.55 -2.26 2.29
N ARG A 67 5.47 -1.47 2.16
CA ARG A 67 4.82 -0.86 3.32
C ARG A 67 4.21 -1.86 4.30
N MET A 68 3.89 -3.06 3.83
CA MET A 68 3.36 -4.13 4.68
C MET A 68 4.46 -4.91 5.41
N VAL A 69 5.59 -5.20 4.75
CA VAL A 69 6.59 -6.14 5.27
C VAL A 69 7.93 -5.50 5.65
N HIS A 70 8.19 -4.29 5.18
CA HIS A 70 9.42 -3.50 5.39
C HIS A 70 10.74 -4.25 5.03
N ASN A 71 10.66 -5.14 4.07
CA ASN A 71 11.81 -5.79 3.46
C ASN A 71 11.66 -5.75 1.94
N GLN A 72 12.63 -5.18 1.24
CA GLN A 72 12.55 -4.94 -0.20
C GLN A 72 12.52 -6.25 -0.99
N ALA A 73 13.39 -7.20 -0.66
CA ALA A 73 13.45 -8.48 -1.36
C ALA A 73 12.13 -9.25 -1.20
N VAL A 74 11.62 -9.33 0.01
CA VAL A 74 10.32 -9.96 0.29
C VAL A 74 9.16 -9.23 -0.41
N ALA A 75 9.19 -7.91 -0.45
CA ALA A 75 8.15 -7.13 -1.14
C ALA A 75 8.13 -7.43 -2.64
N GLU A 76 9.29 -7.58 -3.27
CA GLU A 76 9.41 -7.95 -4.68
C GLU A 76 8.93 -9.39 -4.94
N GLU A 77 9.29 -10.34 -4.08
CA GLU A 77 8.82 -11.72 -4.16
C GLU A 77 7.30 -11.82 -4.02
N LEU A 78 6.73 -11.13 -3.03
CA LEU A 78 5.29 -11.07 -2.83
C LEU A 78 4.57 -10.41 -4.01
N ALA A 79 5.15 -9.34 -4.57
CA ALA A 79 4.59 -8.70 -5.77
C ALA A 79 4.61 -9.63 -6.98
N GLN A 80 5.67 -10.41 -7.19
CA GLN A 80 5.72 -11.44 -8.23
C GLN A 80 4.63 -12.50 -8.01
N GLU A 81 4.48 -12.99 -6.79
CA GLU A 81 3.42 -13.98 -6.47
C GLU A 81 2.01 -13.40 -6.67
N VAL A 82 1.79 -12.08 -6.42
CA VAL A 82 0.53 -11.41 -6.78
C VAL A 82 0.23 -11.58 -8.26
N PHE A 83 1.18 -11.24 -9.15
CA PHE A 83 0.97 -11.34 -10.60
C PHE A 83 0.87 -12.80 -11.08
N LEU A 84 1.59 -13.72 -10.47
CA LEU A 84 1.41 -15.15 -10.75
C LEU A 84 -0.01 -15.61 -10.40
N ARG A 85 -0.57 -15.15 -9.27
CA ARG A 85 -1.97 -15.44 -8.92
C ARG A 85 -2.96 -14.77 -9.84
N VAL A 86 -2.72 -13.55 -10.29
CA VAL A 86 -3.51 -12.88 -11.32
C VAL A 86 -3.56 -13.76 -12.58
N TYR A 87 -2.40 -14.19 -13.07
CA TYR A 87 -2.32 -15.03 -14.27
C TYR A 87 -3.03 -16.38 -14.09
N ARG A 88 -2.77 -17.08 -12.98
CA ARG A 88 -3.42 -18.38 -12.68
C ARG A 88 -4.93 -18.26 -12.54
N SER A 89 -5.42 -17.14 -12.02
CA SER A 89 -6.85 -16.90 -11.79
C SER A 89 -7.58 -16.31 -13.00
N ARG A 90 -6.90 -16.09 -14.14
CA ARG A 90 -7.49 -15.42 -15.31
C ARG A 90 -8.74 -16.12 -15.83
N GLU A 91 -8.77 -17.46 -15.81
CA GLU A 91 -9.90 -18.25 -16.31
C GLU A 91 -11.19 -18.01 -15.48
N THR A 92 -11.02 -17.78 -14.18
CA THR A 92 -12.12 -17.58 -13.24
C THR A 92 -12.47 -16.12 -13.00
N TYR A 93 -11.69 -15.18 -13.59
CA TYR A 93 -11.91 -13.75 -13.42
C TYR A 93 -13.28 -13.32 -13.94
N ARG A 94 -13.95 -12.49 -13.16
CA ARG A 94 -15.22 -11.82 -13.52
C ARG A 94 -15.08 -10.34 -13.21
N ALA A 95 -15.53 -9.50 -14.14
CA ALA A 95 -15.49 -8.05 -14.01
C ALA A 95 -16.65 -7.54 -13.13
N GLU A 96 -16.77 -8.06 -11.91
CA GLU A 96 -17.84 -7.68 -10.94
C GLU A 96 -17.43 -6.44 -10.12
N ALA A 97 -16.15 -6.10 -10.10
CA ALA A 97 -15.58 -4.93 -9.43
C ALA A 97 -14.43 -4.36 -10.28
N ARG A 98 -13.92 -3.20 -9.89
CA ARG A 98 -12.69 -2.66 -10.52
C ARG A 98 -11.55 -3.66 -10.43
N PHE A 99 -10.77 -3.80 -11.49
CA PHE A 99 -9.61 -4.68 -11.52
C PHE A 99 -8.63 -4.39 -10.37
N SER A 100 -8.37 -3.11 -10.09
CA SER A 100 -7.53 -2.70 -8.97
C SER A 100 -8.02 -3.25 -7.63
N THR A 101 -9.31 -3.17 -7.33
CA THR A 101 -9.90 -3.73 -6.10
C THR A 101 -9.63 -5.24 -5.98
N TRP A 102 -9.80 -5.97 -7.08
CA TRP A 102 -9.51 -7.41 -7.10
C TRP A 102 -8.02 -7.70 -6.94
N LEU A 103 -7.15 -6.95 -7.62
CA LEU A 103 -5.71 -7.05 -7.51
C LEU A 103 -5.21 -6.81 -6.07
N TYR A 104 -5.66 -5.72 -5.45
CA TYR A 104 -5.28 -5.41 -4.06
C TYR A 104 -5.86 -6.40 -3.04
N ARG A 105 -6.96 -7.07 -3.35
CA ARG A 105 -7.44 -8.20 -2.52
C ARG A 105 -6.45 -9.36 -2.54
N ILE A 106 -5.89 -9.71 -3.70
CA ILE A 106 -4.85 -10.74 -3.81
C ILE A 106 -3.61 -10.31 -3.03
N ALA A 107 -3.16 -9.07 -3.25
CA ALA A 107 -1.99 -8.50 -2.59
C ALA A 107 -2.15 -8.49 -1.06
N THR A 108 -3.28 -8.00 -0.57
CA THR A 108 -3.58 -7.94 0.87
C THR A 108 -3.57 -9.33 1.50
N ASN A 109 -4.20 -10.33 0.88
CA ASN A 109 -4.22 -11.69 1.39
C ASN A 109 -2.81 -12.31 1.48
N LEU A 110 -1.96 -12.04 0.49
CA LEU A 110 -0.57 -12.49 0.51
C LEU A 110 0.24 -11.85 1.63
N GLY A 111 0.17 -10.52 1.76
CA GLY A 111 0.88 -9.80 2.81
C GLY A 111 0.45 -10.22 4.22
N VAL A 112 -0.85 -10.44 4.42
CA VAL A 112 -1.40 -10.97 5.69
C VAL A 112 -0.85 -12.35 6.00
N ASN A 113 -0.89 -13.26 5.05
CA ASN A 113 -0.41 -14.62 5.25
C ASN A 113 1.10 -14.61 5.59
N TYR A 114 1.89 -13.85 4.83
CA TYR A 114 3.31 -13.69 5.12
C TYR A 114 3.57 -13.15 6.53
N ALA A 115 2.87 -12.07 6.93
CA ALA A 115 3.05 -11.48 8.25
C ALA A 115 2.68 -12.45 9.39
N ARG A 116 1.63 -13.29 9.18
CA ARG A 116 1.24 -14.32 10.14
C ARG A 116 2.28 -15.44 10.23
N ASP A 117 2.75 -15.93 9.10
CA ASP A 117 3.69 -17.04 9.03
C ASP A 117 5.05 -16.64 9.64
N THR A 118 5.56 -15.46 9.30
CA THR A 118 6.78 -14.88 9.89
C THR A 118 6.65 -14.63 11.39
N ARG A 119 5.46 -14.25 11.88
CA ARG A 119 5.23 -14.08 13.32
C ARG A 119 5.30 -15.43 14.05
N GLN A 120 4.77 -16.50 13.46
CA GLN A 120 4.87 -17.84 14.03
C GLN A 120 6.32 -18.33 14.07
N GLU A 121 7.09 -18.11 13.01
CA GLU A 121 8.52 -18.45 12.95
C GLU A 121 9.34 -17.69 13.99
N ARG A 122 9.11 -16.38 14.13
CA ARG A 122 9.79 -15.57 15.18
C ARG A 122 9.43 -16.00 16.60
N THR A 123 8.23 -16.50 16.83
CA THR A 123 7.82 -17.02 18.15
C THR A 123 8.46 -18.39 18.43
N ALA A 124 8.76 -19.16 17.39
CA ALA A 124 9.42 -20.45 17.50
C ALA A 124 10.96 -20.36 17.50
N SER A 125 11.52 -19.29 16.98
CA SER A 125 12.97 -19.07 16.85
C SER A 125 13.38 -17.81 17.59
N THR A 126 13.92 -17.98 18.80
CA THR A 126 14.50 -16.89 19.60
C THR A 126 15.91 -16.57 19.09
N VAL A 127 16.01 -15.89 17.96
CA VAL A 127 17.28 -15.25 17.56
C VAL A 127 16.96 -13.90 16.93
N TYR A 128 17.30 -12.86 17.65
CA TYR A 128 17.35 -11.50 17.15
C TYR A 128 18.55 -11.35 16.21
N LEU A 129 18.30 -11.09 14.95
CA LEU A 129 19.26 -10.43 14.08
C LEU A 129 18.60 -9.10 13.67
N ASP A 130 19.06 -8.02 14.32
CA ASP A 130 18.85 -6.66 13.84
C ASP A 130 19.61 -6.51 12.52
N GLU A 131 18.92 -6.66 11.40
CA GLU A 131 19.46 -6.17 10.14
C GLU A 131 19.28 -4.65 10.08
N PRO A 132 20.37 -3.89 9.82
CA PRO A 132 20.27 -2.45 9.65
C PRO A 132 19.40 -2.14 8.41
N ASP A 133 18.42 -1.29 8.63
CA ASP A 133 17.47 -0.75 7.63
C ASP A 133 18.26 -0.09 6.50
N THR A 134 18.45 -0.79 5.39
CA THR A 134 19.10 -0.22 4.22
C THR A 134 18.11 0.72 3.56
N GLU A 135 18.28 2.02 3.79
CA GLU A 135 17.58 3.10 3.12
C GLU A 135 17.73 2.97 1.60
N THR A 136 16.79 2.35 0.93
CA THR A 136 16.58 2.60 -0.49
C THR A 136 15.69 3.82 -0.66
N GLY A 137 16.25 4.99 -0.31
CA GLY A 137 15.70 6.27 -0.65
C GLY A 137 15.92 6.54 -2.12
N ILE A 138 14.92 6.40 -2.96
CA ILE A 138 14.91 7.06 -4.26
C ILE A 138 14.62 8.54 -3.97
N MET A 139 15.71 9.30 -3.80
CA MET A 139 15.64 10.75 -3.83
C MET A 139 15.51 11.19 -5.28
N HIS A 140 14.33 11.62 -5.69
CA HIS A 140 14.22 12.50 -6.84
C HIS A 140 14.35 13.94 -6.36
N ASP A 141 15.41 14.55 -6.85
CA ASP A 141 15.79 15.94 -6.70
C ASP A 141 14.71 16.84 -7.35
N VAL A 142 13.98 17.57 -6.53
CA VAL A 142 13.23 18.74 -6.97
C VAL A 142 13.93 19.94 -6.39
N ALA A 143 14.57 20.70 -7.26
CA ALA A 143 15.22 21.97 -6.94
C ALA A 143 14.18 22.95 -6.37
N ASP A 144 14.26 23.27 -5.09
CA ASP A 144 14.33 24.58 -4.49
C ASP A 144 14.35 24.45 -2.95
N ALA A 145 15.23 25.22 -2.31
CA ALA A 145 15.49 25.24 -0.87
C ALA A 145 15.98 23.89 -0.30
N THR A 146 17.27 23.61 -0.43
CA THR A 146 17.91 22.45 0.21
C THR A 146 17.65 22.48 1.72
N PRO A 147 16.86 21.53 2.29
CA PRO A 147 16.57 21.53 3.71
C PRO A 147 17.86 21.41 4.52
N SER A 148 17.96 22.12 5.64
CA SER A 148 19.13 22.05 6.51
C SER A 148 19.36 20.61 6.99
N ALA A 149 20.61 20.30 7.41
CA ALA A 149 20.91 18.97 7.96
C ALA A 149 20.00 18.62 9.15
N GLU A 150 19.69 19.59 10.00
CA GLU A 150 18.77 19.45 11.12
C GLU A 150 17.33 19.13 10.67
N GLN A 151 16.84 19.83 9.67
CA GLN A 151 15.50 19.54 9.10
C GLN A 151 15.43 18.15 8.48
N LYS A 152 16.52 17.67 7.86
CA LYS A 152 16.59 16.29 7.31
C LYS A 152 16.54 15.25 8.43
N ILE A 153 17.25 15.48 9.54
CA ILE A 153 17.25 14.57 10.70
C ILE A 153 15.86 14.52 11.33
N LEU A 154 15.28 15.67 11.69
CA LEU A 154 13.93 15.76 12.24
C LEU A 154 12.88 15.07 11.37
N ARG A 155 13.00 15.23 10.08
CA ARG A 155 12.12 14.58 9.11
C ARG A 155 12.28 13.06 9.12
N ARG A 156 13.52 12.55 9.16
CA ARG A 156 13.79 11.10 9.25
C ARG A 156 13.21 10.52 10.53
N GLU A 157 13.41 11.17 11.68
CA GLU A 157 12.85 10.75 12.96
C GLU A 157 11.32 10.71 12.94
N ARG A 158 10.68 11.76 12.38
CA ARG A 158 9.22 11.81 12.22
C ARG A 158 8.72 10.67 11.34
N MET A 159 9.37 10.42 10.21
CA MET A 159 9.01 9.33 9.30
C MET A 159 9.21 7.95 9.92
N ALA A 160 10.28 7.77 10.70
CA ALA A 160 10.52 6.54 11.44
C ALA A 160 9.43 6.29 12.49
N ALA A 161 9.06 7.31 13.27
CA ALA A 161 7.97 7.21 14.24
C ALA A 161 6.61 6.90 13.57
N ILE A 162 6.28 7.55 12.44
CA ILE A 162 5.06 7.25 11.69
C ILE A 162 5.06 5.77 11.24
N ARG A 163 6.18 5.30 10.69
CA ARG A 163 6.33 3.91 10.25
C ARG A 163 6.11 2.94 11.40
N GLU A 164 6.80 3.14 12.51
CA GLU A 164 6.69 2.30 13.70
C GLU A 164 5.23 2.22 14.19
N HIS A 165 4.56 3.35 14.34
CA HIS A 165 3.19 3.37 14.86
C HIS A 165 2.17 2.81 13.86
N VAL A 166 2.38 2.98 12.55
CA VAL A 166 1.56 2.32 11.53
C VAL A 166 1.75 0.79 11.59
N MET A 167 3.00 0.32 11.78
CA MET A 167 3.28 -1.11 11.91
C MET A 167 2.73 -1.73 13.20
N ALA A 168 2.62 -0.94 14.27
CA ALA A 168 2.01 -1.36 15.53
C ALA A 168 0.48 -1.46 15.49
N LEU A 169 -0.18 -0.93 14.45
CA LEU A 169 -1.62 -1.06 14.30
C LEU A 169 -2.03 -2.53 14.12
N PRO A 170 -3.22 -2.92 14.63
CA PRO A 170 -3.84 -4.18 14.25
C PRO A 170 -3.86 -4.33 12.72
N GLU A 171 -3.57 -5.52 12.23
CA GLU A 171 -3.32 -5.81 10.82
C GLU A 171 -4.39 -5.23 9.87
N ARG A 172 -5.68 -5.43 10.18
CA ARG A 172 -6.78 -4.87 9.37
C ARG A 172 -6.81 -3.35 9.35
N GLN A 173 -6.47 -2.70 10.46
CA GLN A 173 -6.39 -1.24 10.55
C GLN A 173 -5.22 -0.73 9.71
N ARG A 174 -4.05 -1.36 9.84
CA ARG A 174 -2.86 -1.04 9.04
C ARG A 174 -3.15 -1.12 7.54
N MET A 175 -3.74 -2.23 7.06
CA MET A 175 -4.11 -2.39 5.66
C MET A 175 -5.06 -1.30 5.17
N ALA A 176 -6.11 -1.00 5.95
CA ALA A 176 -7.06 0.05 5.60
C ALA A 176 -6.38 1.42 5.50
N VAL A 177 -5.47 1.75 6.44
CA VAL A 177 -4.70 3.00 6.42
C VAL A 177 -3.79 3.06 5.19
N LEU A 178 -3.07 1.97 4.87
CA LEU A 178 -2.19 1.93 3.70
C LEU A 178 -2.98 2.13 2.41
N MET A 179 -4.09 1.42 2.22
CA MET A 179 -4.94 1.58 1.04
C MET A 179 -5.55 2.99 0.94
N HIS A 180 -6.04 3.53 2.05
CA HIS A 180 -6.66 4.86 2.05
C HIS A 180 -5.64 5.98 1.77
N LYS A 181 -4.44 5.88 2.36
CA LYS A 181 -3.47 6.98 2.35
C LYS A 181 -2.53 6.96 1.14
N TYR A 182 -2.15 5.78 0.67
CA TYR A 182 -1.16 5.64 -0.39
C TYR A 182 -1.74 5.18 -1.72
N GLU A 183 -2.86 4.44 -1.68
CA GLU A 183 -3.51 3.94 -2.89
C GLU A 183 -4.79 4.71 -3.22
N GLU A 184 -5.11 5.75 -2.44
CA GLU A 184 -6.26 6.66 -2.63
C GLU A 184 -7.62 5.97 -2.75
N MET A 185 -7.71 4.76 -2.19
CA MET A 185 -8.95 4.01 -2.20
C MET A 185 -10.00 4.64 -1.30
N ASP A 186 -11.23 4.73 -1.79
CA ASP A 186 -12.37 5.13 -1.01
C ASP A 186 -12.83 4.04 -0.02
N TYR A 187 -13.74 4.38 0.88
CA TYR A 187 -14.23 3.45 1.91
C TYR A 187 -14.91 2.20 1.33
N ARG A 188 -15.58 2.33 0.18
CA ARG A 188 -16.26 1.24 -0.50
C ARG A 188 -15.23 0.28 -1.10
N GLN A 189 -14.24 0.80 -1.82
CA GLN A 189 -13.15 0.01 -2.41
C GLN A 189 -12.35 -0.76 -1.33
N ILE A 190 -12.01 -0.09 -0.22
CA ILE A 190 -11.34 -0.73 0.92
C ILE A 190 -12.25 -1.81 1.54
N GLY A 191 -13.54 -1.50 1.67
CA GLY A 191 -14.54 -2.46 2.13
C GLY A 191 -14.58 -3.71 1.26
N ASP A 192 -14.60 -3.53 -0.06
CA ASP A 192 -14.58 -4.63 -1.03
C ASP A 192 -13.30 -5.48 -0.91
N VAL A 193 -12.13 -4.85 -0.69
CA VAL A 193 -10.87 -5.58 -0.47
C VAL A 193 -10.90 -6.37 0.84
N LEU A 194 -11.32 -5.74 1.93
CA LEU A 194 -11.29 -6.32 3.29
C LEU A 194 -12.52 -7.15 3.63
N LYS A 195 -13.50 -7.26 2.72
CA LYS A 195 -14.81 -7.90 2.93
C LYS A 195 -15.56 -7.28 4.13
N LEU A 196 -15.67 -5.97 4.12
CA LEU A 196 -16.36 -5.16 5.11
C LEU A 196 -17.43 -4.30 4.43
N SER A 197 -18.47 -3.94 5.18
CA SER A 197 -19.39 -2.87 4.75
C SER A 197 -18.68 -1.52 4.77
N GLU A 198 -19.17 -0.56 4.00
CA GLU A 198 -18.62 0.81 3.98
C GLU A 198 -18.65 1.45 5.39
N SER A 199 -19.72 1.25 6.15
CA SER A 199 -19.83 1.73 7.53
C SER A 199 -18.79 1.09 8.45
N ALA A 200 -18.55 -0.22 8.33
CA ALA A 200 -17.53 -0.91 9.09
C ALA A 200 -16.11 -0.42 8.72
N THR A 201 -15.88 -0.12 7.44
CA THR A 201 -14.62 0.44 6.96
C THR A 201 -14.37 1.85 7.51
N LYS A 202 -15.39 2.72 7.50
CA LYS A 202 -15.32 4.04 8.13
C LYS A 202 -14.96 3.94 9.62
N SER A 203 -15.61 3.04 10.34
CA SER A 203 -15.35 2.80 11.76
C SER A 203 -13.96 2.24 12.03
N LEU A 204 -13.47 1.35 11.14
CA LEU A 204 -12.13 0.78 11.21
C LEU A 204 -11.06 1.86 11.04
N LEU A 205 -11.17 2.68 10.00
CA LEU A 205 -10.26 3.78 9.71
C LEU A 205 -10.30 4.87 10.79
N PHE A 206 -11.49 5.21 11.30
CA PHE A 206 -11.63 6.16 12.40
C PHE A 206 -10.80 5.72 13.61
N ARG A 207 -10.95 4.45 14.05
CA ARG A 207 -10.17 3.90 15.18
C ARG A 207 -8.67 3.89 14.89
N ALA A 208 -8.27 3.51 13.68
CA ALA A 208 -6.87 3.52 13.29
C ALA A 208 -6.25 4.93 13.35
N TYR A 209 -6.93 5.92 12.80
CA TYR A 209 -6.46 7.31 12.82
C TYR A 209 -6.49 7.91 14.23
N GLN A 210 -7.44 7.53 15.08
CA GLN A 210 -7.46 7.94 16.49
C GLN A 210 -6.23 7.40 17.22
N THR A 211 -5.92 6.10 17.05
CA THR A 211 -4.71 5.50 17.65
C THR A 211 -3.43 6.18 17.14
N LEU A 212 -3.32 6.44 15.85
CA LEU A 212 -2.16 7.14 15.29
C LEU A 212 -2.04 8.57 15.83
N ARG A 213 -3.16 9.29 15.96
CA ARG A 213 -3.18 10.65 16.54
C ARG A 213 -2.64 10.66 17.96
N GLU A 214 -3.07 9.72 18.78
CA GLU A 214 -2.62 9.62 20.17
C GLU A 214 -1.12 9.31 20.28
N LYS A 215 -0.64 8.43 19.40
CA LYS A 215 0.77 7.98 19.40
C LYS A 215 1.74 8.97 18.78
N LEU A 216 1.27 9.77 17.83
CA LEU A 216 2.10 10.72 17.07
C LEU A 216 1.97 12.16 17.57
N LYS A 217 1.25 12.44 18.67
CA LYS A 217 1.02 13.79 19.17
C LYS A 217 2.30 14.58 19.45
N ASP A 218 3.38 13.89 19.81
CA ASP A 218 4.67 14.51 20.15
C ASP A 218 5.56 14.76 18.91
N PHE A 219 5.12 14.30 17.72
CA PHE A 219 5.84 14.43 16.45
C PHE A 219 5.14 15.36 15.43
N VAL A 220 3.97 15.93 15.81
CA VAL A 220 3.13 16.76 14.91
C VAL A 220 3.03 18.18 15.43
#